data_ea917bd4399d4859313295fdd28c679f
#
_entry.id   ea917bd4399d4859313295fdd28c679f
#
_cell.length_a   1.000
_cell.length_b   1.000
_cell.length_c   1.000
_cell.angle_alpha   90.00
_cell.angle_beta   90.00
_cell.angle_gamma   90.00
#
_symmetry.space_group_name_H-M   'P 1'
#
loop_
_entity.id
_entity.type
_entity.pdbx_description
1 polymer ?
#
loop_
_entity_poly.entity_id
_entity_poly.type
_entity_poly.pdbx_seq_one_letter_code
_entity_poly.pdbx_strand_id
1 'polypeptide(L)'
;MPQLTTQFKEKLTQCLCPPGNGVFTVNTAKERKELLHQTIFGQTTDIDNLWKNSLNKLSEGSRAVILGIASDCGGGILRGANWGPLFMRTTLLEQHPTLTAFDLGDIRIIPHLLSDKYLNEATLANCRKALYQNEKSDYCVSPLSITEDVLHDFYAQFPDKGIFGIGGDHSVSYPLTKAYLQAKQKQGKRTAIIHFDAHTDLLVERLGIDLCFGSWCTHILDDLPAPEHLIQVGIRSTAKPKQHWESTFGVKQHWAKEVKELGVDKVIENILIQL
;
A
#
# COMPACT_ATOMS: atom_id res chain seq x y z
N MET A 1 -25.87 -3.66 -2.87
CA MET A 1 -24.39 -3.55 -2.89
C MET A 1 -24.04 -2.14 -3.36
N PRO A 2 -23.04 -1.47 -2.81
CA PRO A 2 -22.62 -0.17 -3.30
C PRO A 2 -22.17 -0.30 -4.75
N GLN A 3 -22.69 0.58 -5.62
CA GLN A 3 -22.31 0.60 -7.03
C GLN A 3 -21.10 1.49 -7.25
N LEU A 4 -20.21 1.11 -8.16
CA LEU A 4 -19.11 1.96 -8.59
C LEU A 4 -19.66 3.21 -9.27
N THR A 5 -19.43 4.39 -8.68
CA THR A 5 -19.87 5.65 -9.26
C THR A 5 -19.02 6.00 -10.49
N THR A 6 -19.63 6.73 -11.44
CA THR A 6 -18.92 7.17 -12.66
C THR A 6 -17.70 8.04 -12.30
N GLN A 7 -17.85 8.95 -11.35
CA GLN A 7 -16.75 9.81 -10.89
C GLN A 7 -15.57 9.01 -10.31
N PHE A 8 -15.85 8.03 -9.46
CA PHE A 8 -14.76 7.22 -8.88
C PHE A 8 -14.14 6.29 -9.93
N LYS A 9 -14.92 5.75 -10.86
CA LYS A 9 -14.37 4.98 -11.99
C LYS A 9 -13.43 5.83 -12.83
N GLU A 10 -13.79 7.08 -13.11
CA GLU A 10 -12.93 8.03 -13.81
C GLU A 10 -11.63 8.26 -13.03
N LYS A 11 -11.71 8.54 -11.72
CA LYS A 11 -10.53 8.68 -10.84
C LYS A 11 -9.63 7.44 -10.91
N LEU A 12 -10.20 6.24 -10.81
CA LEU A 12 -9.44 5.00 -10.92
C LEU A 12 -8.70 4.93 -12.26
N THR A 13 -9.35 5.26 -13.37
CA THR A 13 -8.72 5.20 -14.71
C THR A 13 -7.63 6.27 -14.93
N GLN A 14 -7.70 7.38 -14.20
CA GLN A 14 -6.65 8.41 -14.21
C GLN A 14 -5.47 8.05 -13.30
N CYS A 15 -5.75 7.61 -12.07
CA CYS A 15 -4.76 7.41 -11.04
C CYS A 15 -4.10 6.02 -11.07
N LEU A 16 -4.72 5.03 -11.70
CA LEU A 16 -4.22 3.67 -11.81
C LEU A 16 -3.94 3.26 -13.26
N CYS A 17 -3.24 2.15 -13.39
CA CYS A 17 -3.00 1.44 -14.64
C CYS A 17 -3.21 -0.07 -14.46
N PRO A 18 -3.26 -0.85 -15.55
CA PRO A 18 -3.40 -2.30 -15.47
C PRO A 18 -2.36 -2.97 -14.56
N PRO A 19 -2.69 -4.13 -13.97
CA PRO A 19 -1.77 -4.91 -13.14
C PRO A 19 -0.42 -5.13 -13.83
N GLY A 20 0.69 -4.86 -13.11
CA GLY A 20 2.05 -5.00 -13.62
C GLY A 20 2.57 -3.79 -14.43
N ASN A 21 1.71 -2.83 -14.78
CA ASN A 21 2.11 -1.63 -15.53
C ASN A 21 2.57 -0.47 -14.64
N GLY A 22 2.51 -0.60 -13.31
CA GLY A 22 3.08 0.36 -12.36
C GLY A 22 4.61 0.43 -12.43
N VAL A 23 5.27 -0.63 -12.90
CA VAL A 23 6.72 -0.61 -13.13
C VAL A 23 7.01 0.07 -14.46
N PHE A 24 7.62 1.26 -14.38
CA PHE A 24 7.90 2.10 -15.55
C PHE A 24 9.17 1.63 -16.27
N THR A 25 9.06 0.57 -17.09
CA THR A 25 10.15 0.13 -17.98
C THR A 25 9.61 -0.27 -19.33
N VAL A 26 10.36 0.01 -20.38
CA VAL A 26 9.92 -0.25 -21.77
C VAL A 26 9.99 -1.76 -22.08
N ASN A 27 11.11 -2.41 -21.82
CA ASN A 27 11.35 -3.79 -22.24
C ASN A 27 11.69 -4.76 -21.11
N THR A 28 12.19 -4.27 -19.99
CA THR A 28 12.55 -5.11 -18.86
C THR A 28 11.31 -5.78 -18.28
N ALA A 29 11.35 -7.10 -18.13
CA ALA A 29 10.24 -7.92 -17.66
C ALA A 29 8.99 -7.93 -18.58
N LYS A 30 9.16 -7.66 -19.87
CA LYS A 30 8.06 -7.73 -20.85
C LYS A 30 7.36 -9.08 -20.82
N GLU A 31 8.12 -10.19 -20.90
CA GLU A 31 7.59 -11.56 -20.86
C GLU A 31 6.77 -11.82 -19.59
N ARG A 32 7.23 -11.33 -18.46
CA ARG A 32 6.52 -11.47 -17.17
C ARG A 32 5.22 -10.68 -17.14
N LYS A 33 5.20 -9.47 -17.71
CA LYS A 33 3.98 -8.69 -17.88
C LYS A 33 2.98 -9.37 -18.81
N GLU A 34 3.46 -9.90 -19.92
CA GLU A 34 2.64 -10.65 -20.89
C GLU A 34 2.04 -11.90 -20.23
N LEU A 35 2.82 -12.65 -19.45
CA LEU A 35 2.34 -13.80 -18.68
C LEU A 35 1.24 -13.38 -17.69
N LEU A 36 1.47 -12.30 -16.95
CA LEU A 36 0.49 -11.75 -16.00
C LEU A 36 -0.82 -11.37 -16.72
N HIS A 37 -0.72 -10.64 -17.83
CA HIS A 37 -1.89 -10.21 -18.59
C HIS A 37 -2.62 -11.39 -19.23
N GLN A 38 -1.89 -12.37 -19.77
CA GLN A 38 -2.48 -13.60 -20.29
C GLN A 38 -3.26 -14.35 -19.20
N THR A 39 -2.73 -14.38 -17.97
CA THR A 39 -3.38 -15.06 -16.84
C THR A 39 -4.64 -14.33 -16.38
N ILE A 40 -4.60 -12.98 -16.28
CA ILE A 40 -5.73 -12.19 -15.77
C ILE A 40 -6.80 -11.96 -16.83
N PHE A 41 -6.40 -11.64 -18.08
CA PHE A 41 -7.30 -11.17 -19.14
C PHE A 41 -7.49 -12.17 -20.27
N GLY A 42 -6.72 -13.27 -20.29
CA GLY A 42 -6.76 -14.26 -21.38
C GLY A 42 -6.06 -13.82 -22.67
N GLN A 43 -5.44 -12.65 -22.68
CA GLN A 43 -4.71 -12.10 -23.83
C GLN A 43 -3.66 -11.09 -23.40
N THR A 44 -2.79 -10.64 -24.34
CA THR A 44 -1.68 -9.71 -24.09
C THR A 44 -1.82 -8.39 -24.84
N THR A 45 -2.91 -8.22 -25.59
CA THR A 45 -3.22 -6.99 -26.34
C THR A 45 -4.46 -6.32 -25.77
N ASP A 46 -4.64 -5.02 -26.07
CA ASP A 46 -5.79 -4.21 -25.61
C ASP A 46 -6.01 -4.20 -24.08
N ILE A 47 -4.94 -4.34 -23.33
CA ILE A 47 -4.96 -4.53 -21.87
C ILE A 47 -5.62 -3.36 -21.15
N ASP A 48 -5.39 -2.13 -21.60
CA ASP A 48 -6.00 -0.94 -20.97
C ASP A 48 -7.53 -0.98 -21.03
N ASN A 49 -8.11 -1.35 -22.17
CA ASN A 49 -9.56 -1.43 -22.32
C ASN A 49 -10.15 -2.60 -21.53
N LEU A 50 -9.49 -3.75 -21.53
CA LEU A 50 -9.91 -4.91 -20.75
C LEU A 50 -9.92 -4.60 -19.25
N TRP A 51 -8.86 -3.98 -18.76
CA TRP A 51 -8.76 -3.54 -17.37
C TRP A 51 -9.84 -2.52 -17.03
N LYS A 52 -10.02 -1.46 -17.83
CA LYS A 52 -11.08 -0.45 -17.62
C LYS A 52 -12.48 -1.07 -17.58
N ASN A 53 -12.72 -2.07 -18.43
CA ASN A 53 -13.99 -2.81 -18.44
C ASN A 53 -14.15 -3.70 -17.20
N SER A 54 -13.06 -4.31 -16.73
CA SER A 54 -13.07 -5.13 -15.50
C SER A 54 -13.45 -4.34 -14.26
N LEU A 55 -13.14 -3.04 -14.20
CA LEU A 55 -13.50 -2.17 -13.06
C LEU A 55 -15.01 -2.17 -12.78
N ASN A 56 -15.86 -2.39 -13.77
CA ASN A 56 -17.32 -2.49 -13.57
C ASN A 56 -17.71 -3.63 -12.62
N LYS A 57 -16.85 -4.66 -12.50
CA LYS A 57 -17.06 -5.81 -11.63
C LYS A 57 -16.56 -5.56 -10.18
N LEU A 58 -15.97 -4.39 -9.90
CA LEU A 58 -15.45 -4.07 -8.56
C LEU A 58 -16.54 -4.15 -7.48
N SER A 59 -17.79 -3.83 -7.83
CA SER A 59 -18.95 -3.94 -6.92
C SER A 59 -19.33 -5.39 -6.60
N GLU A 60 -18.95 -6.33 -7.47
CA GLU A 60 -19.32 -7.74 -7.38
C GLU A 60 -18.22 -8.54 -6.65
N GLY A 61 -18.57 -9.75 -6.21
CA GLY A 61 -17.61 -10.77 -5.81
C GLY A 61 -16.81 -10.48 -4.54
N SER A 62 -15.53 -10.76 -4.58
CA SER A 62 -14.62 -10.85 -3.43
C SER A 62 -14.56 -9.58 -2.57
N ARG A 63 -14.45 -9.79 -1.24
CA ARG A 63 -14.08 -8.71 -0.31
C ARG A 63 -12.61 -8.31 -0.42
N ALA A 64 -11.75 -9.19 -0.92
CA ALA A 64 -10.33 -8.92 -1.08
C ALA A 64 -10.07 -8.26 -2.44
N VAL A 65 -9.37 -7.13 -2.42
CA VAL A 65 -8.98 -6.36 -3.61
C VAL A 65 -7.47 -6.18 -3.61
N ILE A 66 -6.80 -6.59 -4.67
CA ILE A 66 -5.36 -6.42 -4.85
C ILE A 66 -5.08 -5.02 -5.41
N LEU A 67 -4.12 -4.33 -4.84
CA LEU A 67 -3.61 -3.04 -5.33
C LEU A 67 -2.08 -3.07 -5.33
N GLY A 68 -1.46 -2.77 -6.46
CA GLY A 68 -0.02 -2.63 -6.56
C GLY A 68 0.46 -1.20 -6.43
N ILE A 69 1.58 -1.00 -5.72
CA ILE A 69 2.21 0.31 -5.52
C ILE A 69 3.71 0.15 -5.77
N ALA A 70 4.12 0.30 -7.02
CA ALA A 70 5.48 0.06 -7.47
C ALA A 70 6.45 1.22 -7.13
N SER A 71 6.32 1.81 -5.93
CA SER A 71 7.17 2.91 -5.44
C SER A 71 8.45 2.38 -4.81
N ASP A 72 9.55 3.11 -5.02
CA ASP A 72 10.85 2.81 -4.43
C ASP A 72 11.56 4.08 -3.92
N CYS A 73 10.87 5.21 -3.95
CA CYS A 73 11.46 6.50 -3.60
C CYS A 73 11.65 6.69 -2.09
N GLY A 74 10.85 6.05 -1.27
CA GLY A 74 10.97 6.04 0.20
C GLY A 74 11.96 5.02 0.76
N GLY A 75 12.51 4.13 -0.08
CA GLY A 75 13.28 2.94 0.33
C GLY A 75 14.74 3.17 0.73
N GLY A 76 15.25 4.38 0.67
CA GLY A 76 16.63 4.69 1.04
C GLY A 76 17.66 4.34 -0.06
N ILE A 77 18.78 3.70 0.31
CA ILE A 77 19.93 3.49 -0.60
C ILE A 77 19.69 2.32 -1.56
N LEU A 78 19.16 1.22 -1.06
CA LEU A 78 18.90 0.03 -1.88
C LEU A 78 17.63 0.22 -2.69
N ARG A 79 17.71 -0.02 -3.99
CA ARG A 79 16.63 0.11 -4.95
C ARG A 79 16.22 -1.25 -5.50
N GLY A 80 15.01 -1.35 -6.06
CA GLY A 80 14.51 -2.57 -6.68
C GLY A 80 13.21 -3.08 -6.07
N ALA A 81 12.74 -2.51 -4.95
CA ALA A 81 11.47 -2.90 -4.33
C ALA A 81 10.26 -2.62 -5.24
N ASN A 82 10.37 -1.66 -6.15
CA ASN A 82 9.35 -1.32 -7.15
C ASN A 82 8.95 -2.52 -8.06
N TRP A 83 9.76 -3.56 -8.13
CA TRP A 83 9.43 -4.79 -8.86
C TRP A 83 8.42 -5.68 -8.12
N GLY A 84 8.26 -5.48 -6.81
CA GLY A 84 7.38 -6.30 -5.96
C GLY A 84 5.99 -6.55 -6.54
N PRO A 85 5.23 -5.51 -6.94
CA PRO A 85 3.88 -5.69 -7.46
C PRO A 85 3.79 -6.62 -8.67
N LEU A 86 4.75 -6.57 -9.59
CA LEU A 86 4.76 -7.46 -10.75
C LEU A 86 5.17 -8.89 -10.38
N PHE A 87 6.30 -9.04 -9.68
CA PHE A 87 6.88 -10.36 -9.40
C PHE A 87 6.02 -11.15 -8.42
N MET A 88 5.54 -10.53 -7.36
CA MET A 88 4.68 -11.20 -6.37
C MET A 88 3.34 -11.61 -6.97
N ARG A 89 2.72 -10.77 -7.81
CA ARG A 89 1.47 -11.16 -8.51
C ARG A 89 1.65 -12.36 -9.40
N THR A 90 2.71 -12.36 -10.22
CA THR A 90 2.98 -13.47 -11.14
C THR A 90 3.11 -14.77 -10.35
N THR A 91 3.95 -14.77 -9.31
CA THR A 91 4.14 -15.95 -8.45
C THR A 91 2.86 -16.35 -7.71
N LEU A 92 2.09 -15.37 -7.20
CA LEU A 92 0.84 -15.64 -6.50
C LEU A 92 -0.17 -16.35 -7.41
N LEU A 93 -0.32 -15.89 -8.66
CA LEU A 93 -1.25 -16.49 -9.60
C LEU A 93 -0.77 -17.84 -10.15
N GLU A 94 0.54 -18.02 -10.30
CA GLU A 94 1.14 -19.32 -10.66
C GLU A 94 0.88 -20.39 -9.58
N GLN A 95 1.04 -20.00 -8.30
CA GLN A 95 0.86 -20.91 -7.16
C GLN A 95 -0.61 -21.10 -6.76
N HIS A 96 -1.44 -20.09 -6.98
CA HIS A 96 -2.84 -20.06 -6.59
C HIS A 96 -3.75 -19.63 -7.75
N PRO A 97 -3.88 -20.44 -8.81
CA PRO A 97 -4.65 -20.08 -10.02
C PRO A 97 -6.15 -19.91 -9.75
N THR A 98 -6.65 -20.38 -8.62
CA THR A 98 -8.06 -20.24 -8.18
C THR A 98 -8.32 -19.04 -7.27
N LEU A 99 -7.34 -18.13 -7.13
CA LEU A 99 -7.49 -16.94 -6.33
C LEU A 99 -8.65 -16.07 -6.84
N THR A 100 -9.60 -15.76 -5.96
CA THR A 100 -10.83 -15.01 -6.28
C THR A 100 -10.75 -13.52 -5.94
N ALA A 101 -9.58 -13.01 -5.54
CA ALA A 101 -9.39 -11.58 -5.26
C ALA A 101 -9.58 -10.74 -6.54
N PHE A 102 -10.23 -9.59 -6.41
CA PHE A 102 -10.32 -8.63 -7.51
C PHE A 102 -9.01 -7.85 -7.63
N ASP A 103 -8.40 -7.81 -8.81
CA ASP A 103 -7.20 -7.02 -9.04
C ASP A 103 -7.57 -5.62 -9.56
N LEU A 104 -7.33 -4.61 -8.74
CA LEU A 104 -7.64 -3.21 -9.06
C LEU A 104 -6.60 -2.58 -10.01
N GLY A 105 -5.43 -3.19 -10.13
CA GLY A 105 -4.31 -2.66 -10.91
C GLY A 105 -3.21 -2.05 -10.04
N ASP A 106 -2.39 -1.23 -10.66
CA ASP A 106 -1.28 -0.53 -10.00
C ASP A 106 -1.51 0.98 -9.96
N ILE A 107 -1.06 1.61 -8.89
CA ILE A 107 -0.96 3.08 -8.82
C ILE A 107 -0.02 3.57 -9.93
N ARG A 108 -0.42 4.63 -10.66
CA ARG A 108 0.46 5.32 -11.59
C ARG A 108 1.58 6.01 -10.82
N ILE A 109 2.81 5.86 -11.25
CA ILE A 109 3.98 6.33 -10.51
C ILE A 109 4.88 7.17 -11.41
N ILE A 110 5.31 8.31 -10.89
CA ILE A 110 6.54 8.97 -11.35
C ILE A 110 7.65 8.47 -10.43
N PRO A 111 8.64 7.69 -10.93
CA PRO A 111 9.59 6.96 -10.08
C PRO A 111 10.46 7.81 -9.15
N HIS A 112 10.53 9.12 -9.39
CA HIS A 112 11.35 10.07 -8.62
C HIS A 112 10.59 10.76 -7.50
N LEU A 113 9.28 10.53 -7.38
CA LEU A 113 8.42 11.21 -6.41
C LEU A 113 8.10 10.31 -5.23
N LEU A 114 7.94 10.91 -4.06
CA LEU A 114 7.52 10.24 -2.83
C LEU A 114 6.12 10.70 -2.39
N SER A 115 5.98 11.98 -2.11
CA SER A 115 4.73 12.60 -1.64
C SER A 115 4.63 14.03 -2.17
N ASP A 116 3.41 14.46 -2.51
CA ASP A 116 3.14 15.80 -3.04
C ASP A 116 3.54 16.92 -2.08
N LYS A 117 3.52 16.66 -0.78
CA LYS A 117 3.92 17.63 0.25
C LYS A 117 5.37 18.12 0.14
N TYR A 118 6.22 17.40 -0.58
CA TYR A 118 7.61 17.79 -0.81
C TYR A 118 7.81 18.54 -2.13
N LEU A 119 6.74 18.76 -2.91
CA LEU A 119 6.80 19.36 -4.24
C LEU A 119 6.34 20.81 -4.22
N ASN A 120 6.96 21.63 -5.07
CA ASN A 120 6.47 22.97 -5.37
C ASN A 120 5.41 22.96 -6.48
N GLU A 121 4.63 24.05 -6.59
CA GLU A 121 3.54 24.17 -7.55
C GLU A 121 3.97 23.96 -9.01
N ALA A 122 5.15 24.43 -9.41
CA ALA A 122 5.64 24.27 -10.78
C ALA A 122 5.91 22.78 -11.10
N THR A 123 6.49 22.05 -10.15
CA THR A 123 6.71 20.61 -10.28
C THR A 123 5.38 19.86 -10.31
N LEU A 124 4.42 20.20 -9.44
CA LEU A 124 3.08 19.61 -9.42
C LEU A 124 2.39 19.81 -10.79
N ALA A 125 2.38 21.03 -11.33
CA ALA A 125 1.76 21.33 -12.61
C ALA A 125 2.40 20.54 -13.77
N ASN A 126 3.74 20.46 -13.82
CA ASN A 126 4.44 19.66 -14.82
C ASN A 126 4.12 18.15 -14.72
N CYS A 127 4.08 17.61 -13.50
CA CYS A 127 3.74 16.22 -13.27
C CYS A 127 2.27 15.91 -13.60
N ARG A 128 1.34 16.81 -13.28
CA ARG A 128 -0.08 16.70 -13.68
C ARG A 128 -0.23 16.70 -15.18
N LYS A 129 0.48 17.58 -15.89
CA LYS A 129 0.50 17.58 -17.35
C LYS A 129 1.03 16.25 -17.92
N ALA A 130 2.06 15.68 -17.32
CA ALA A 130 2.63 14.41 -17.76
C ALA A 130 1.71 13.21 -17.51
N LEU A 131 1.09 13.12 -16.33
CA LEU A 131 0.23 11.98 -15.94
C LEU A 131 -1.18 12.09 -16.53
N TYR A 132 -1.77 13.29 -16.53
CA TYR A 132 -3.20 13.51 -16.78
C TYR A 132 -3.46 14.38 -18.00
N GLN A 133 -2.41 14.83 -18.71
CA GLN A 133 -2.49 15.77 -19.85
C GLN A 133 -3.18 17.11 -19.51
N ASN A 134 -3.24 17.44 -18.21
CA ASN A 134 -3.86 18.64 -17.67
C ASN A 134 -3.04 19.16 -16.49
N GLU A 135 -2.35 20.28 -16.66
CA GLU A 135 -1.54 20.92 -15.61
C GLU A 135 -2.37 21.45 -14.42
N LYS A 136 -3.67 21.68 -14.65
CA LYS A 136 -4.63 22.16 -13.64
C LYS A 136 -5.47 21.03 -13.03
N SER A 137 -5.11 19.76 -13.26
CA SER A 137 -5.79 18.64 -12.64
C SER A 137 -5.69 18.73 -11.11
N ASP A 138 -6.74 18.36 -10.40
CA ASP A 138 -6.77 18.28 -8.94
C ASP A 138 -6.16 16.96 -8.41
N TYR A 139 -5.83 16.02 -9.29
CA TYR A 139 -5.25 14.73 -8.87
C TYR A 139 -3.83 14.88 -8.35
N CYS A 140 -3.51 14.07 -7.34
CA CYS A 140 -2.16 13.90 -6.82
C CYS A 140 -1.21 13.31 -7.86
N VAL A 141 0.09 13.52 -7.72
CA VAL A 141 1.11 13.06 -8.69
C VAL A 141 2.14 12.11 -8.10
N SER A 142 2.26 12.07 -6.78
CA SER A 142 3.23 11.20 -6.09
C SER A 142 2.57 9.91 -5.61
N PRO A 143 3.30 8.78 -5.59
CA PRO A 143 2.72 7.47 -5.30
C PRO A 143 1.99 7.40 -3.97
N LEU A 144 2.54 7.97 -2.89
CA LEU A 144 1.89 7.91 -1.58
C LEU A 144 0.64 8.77 -1.55
N SER A 145 0.68 9.97 -2.16
CA SER A 145 -0.46 10.89 -2.21
C SER A 145 -1.60 10.34 -3.09
N ILE A 146 -1.28 9.77 -4.26
CA ILE A 146 -2.28 9.10 -5.12
C ILE A 146 -2.91 7.92 -4.37
N THR A 147 -2.11 7.12 -3.68
CA THR A 147 -2.60 5.95 -2.94
C THR A 147 -3.57 6.36 -1.84
N GLU A 148 -3.20 7.37 -1.04
CA GLU A 148 -4.05 7.89 0.04
C GLU A 148 -5.39 8.41 -0.51
N ASP A 149 -5.34 9.23 -1.56
CA ASP A 149 -6.50 9.85 -2.18
C ASP A 149 -7.44 8.82 -2.83
N VAL A 150 -6.90 7.84 -3.55
CA VAL A 150 -7.69 6.75 -4.15
C VAL A 150 -8.34 5.87 -3.08
N LEU A 151 -7.61 5.53 -2.03
CA LEU A 151 -8.11 4.64 -0.97
C LEU A 151 -9.13 5.33 -0.07
N HIS A 152 -9.03 6.63 0.13
CA HIS A 152 -10.07 7.39 0.82
C HIS A 152 -11.41 7.22 0.10
N ASP A 153 -11.46 7.42 -1.22
CA ASP A 153 -12.69 7.27 -2.00
C ASP A 153 -13.12 5.79 -2.14
N PHE A 154 -12.13 4.88 -2.23
CA PHE A 154 -12.41 3.44 -2.27
C PHE A 154 -13.17 2.99 -1.02
N TYR A 155 -12.69 3.34 0.17
CA TYR A 155 -13.37 2.94 1.41
C TYR A 155 -14.66 3.69 1.68
N ALA A 156 -14.84 4.89 1.12
CA ALA A 156 -16.11 5.60 1.15
C ALA A 156 -17.19 4.86 0.35
N GLN A 157 -16.83 4.25 -0.78
CA GLN A 157 -17.77 3.50 -1.62
C GLN A 157 -17.88 2.02 -1.25
N PHE A 158 -16.78 1.40 -0.80
CA PHE A 158 -16.70 -0.03 -0.51
C PHE A 158 -16.21 -0.29 0.93
N PRO A 159 -16.97 0.13 1.96
CA PRO A 159 -16.51 0.08 3.35
C PRO A 159 -16.23 -1.33 3.89
N ASP A 160 -16.80 -2.36 3.27
CA ASP A 160 -16.65 -3.76 3.68
C ASP A 160 -15.58 -4.53 2.87
N LYS A 161 -14.97 -3.89 1.88
CA LYS A 161 -13.84 -4.49 1.14
C LYS A 161 -12.53 -4.19 1.85
N GLY A 162 -11.56 -5.10 1.70
CA GLY A 162 -10.20 -4.97 2.19
C GLY A 162 -9.21 -4.88 1.04
N ILE A 163 -8.20 -4.03 1.16
CA ILE A 163 -7.09 -3.95 0.22
C ILE A 163 -5.97 -4.89 0.66
N PHE A 164 -5.53 -5.74 -0.26
CA PHE A 164 -4.26 -6.44 -0.20
C PHE A 164 -3.25 -5.64 -1.01
N GLY A 165 -2.50 -4.77 -0.32
CA GLY A 165 -1.47 -3.92 -0.95
C GLY A 165 -0.22 -4.74 -1.25
N ILE A 166 0.21 -4.76 -2.50
CA ILE A 166 1.52 -5.27 -2.89
C ILE A 166 2.42 -4.08 -3.16
N GLY A 167 3.33 -3.83 -2.23
CA GLY A 167 4.17 -2.65 -2.25
C GLY A 167 5.44 -2.81 -3.04
N GLY A 168 6.05 -1.68 -3.19
CA GLY A 168 7.44 -1.38 -3.38
C GLY A 168 8.17 -1.33 -2.03
N ASP A 169 8.78 -0.17 -1.71
CA ASP A 169 9.40 0.03 -0.39
C ASP A 169 8.33 0.22 0.71
N HIS A 170 8.76 0.11 1.98
CA HIS A 170 7.84 0.08 3.12
C HIS A 170 7.10 1.41 3.39
N SER A 171 7.51 2.51 2.76
CA SER A 171 6.78 3.78 2.89
C SER A 171 5.34 3.70 2.37
N VAL A 172 5.04 2.76 1.46
CA VAL A 172 3.69 2.54 0.93
C VAL A 172 2.70 2.05 1.99
N SER A 173 3.19 1.53 3.11
CA SER A 173 2.34 1.13 4.25
C SER A 173 1.64 2.32 4.90
N TYR A 174 2.22 3.52 4.83
CA TYR A 174 1.59 4.73 5.36
C TYR A 174 0.21 4.99 4.75
N PRO A 175 0.06 5.25 3.44
CA PRO A 175 -1.25 5.56 2.86
C PRO A 175 -2.22 4.38 2.92
N LEU A 176 -1.73 3.14 2.78
CA LEU A 176 -2.56 1.93 2.90
C LEU A 176 -3.22 1.84 4.27
N THR A 177 -2.42 2.00 5.32
CA THR A 177 -2.87 1.86 6.71
C THR A 177 -3.73 3.04 7.13
N LYS A 178 -3.28 4.26 6.88
CA LYS A 178 -3.97 5.49 7.25
C LYS A 178 -5.40 5.54 6.68
N ALA A 179 -5.55 5.32 5.38
CA ALA A 179 -6.86 5.35 4.74
C ALA A 179 -7.81 4.28 5.33
N TYR A 180 -7.29 3.10 5.64
CA TYR A 180 -8.06 2.04 6.28
C TYR A 180 -8.50 2.41 7.69
N LEU A 181 -7.57 2.87 8.54
CA LEU A 181 -7.85 3.26 9.92
C LEU A 181 -8.92 4.35 9.98
N GLN A 182 -8.74 5.42 9.20
CA GLN A 182 -9.70 6.53 9.13
C GLN A 182 -11.09 6.07 8.65
N ALA A 183 -11.14 5.18 7.67
CA ALA A 183 -12.41 4.62 7.20
C ALA A 183 -13.10 3.79 8.28
N LYS A 184 -12.36 2.98 9.05
CA LYS A 184 -12.92 2.18 10.13
C LYS A 184 -13.33 3.01 11.34
N GLN A 185 -12.56 4.06 11.63
CA GLN A 185 -12.93 5.03 12.67
C GLN A 185 -14.28 5.71 12.36
N LYS A 186 -14.48 6.15 11.10
CA LYS A 186 -15.78 6.71 10.64
C LYS A 186 -16.94 5.72 10.78
N GLN A 187 -16.68 4.41 10.77
CA GLN A 187 -17.67 3.36 10.98
C GLN A 187 -17.86 3.00 12.47
N GLY A 188 -17.17 3.68 13.39
CA GLY A 188 -17.18 3.36 14.83
C GLY A 188 -16.52 2.02 15.17
N LYS A 189 -15.67 1.49 14.29
CA LYS A 189 -14.97 0.22 14.50
C LYS A 189 -13.62 0.46 15.16
N ARG A 190 -13.32 -0.35 16.19
CA ARG A 190 -11.98 -0.41 16.76
C ARG A 190 -11.08 -1.20 15.82
N THR A 191 -9.84 -0.76 15.68
CA THR A 191 -8.83 -1.37 14.80
C THR A 191 -7.52 -1.55 15.57
N ALA A 192 -6.75 -2.54 15.17
CA ALA A 192 -5.39 -2.73 15.59
C ALA A 192 -4.53 -3.13 14.39
N ILE A 193 -3.24 -2.92 14.49
CA ILE A 193 -2.25 -3.31 13.48
C ILE A 193 -1.34 -4.36 14.09
N ILE A 194 -1.18 -5.48 13.39
CA ILE A 194 -0.13 -6.45 13.67
C ILE A 194 0.94 -6.26 12.60
N HIS A 195 2.09 -5.75 13.03
CA HIS A 195 3.20 -5.39 12.14
C HIS A 195 4.32 -6.44 12.28
N PHE A 196 4.48 -7.29 11.27
CA PHE A 196 5.55 -8.29 11.21
C PHE A 196 6.77 -7.70 10.50
N ASP A 197 7.80 -7.34 11.27
CA ASP A 197 9.01 -6.75 10.72
C ASP A 197 10.26 -7.04 11.57
N ALA A 198 11.43 -6.87 10.97
CA ALA A 198 12.72 -6.84 11.65
C ALA A 198 12.98 -5.49 12.36
N HIS A 199 12.35 -4.41 11.86
CA HIS A 199 12.55 -3.03 12.26
C HIS A 199 11.32 -2.48 12.95
N THR A 200 11.48 -1.37 13.65
CA THR A 200 10.37 -0.74 14.38
C THR A 200 9.57 0.25 13.52
N ASP A 201 10.19 0.81 12.50
CA ASP A 201 9.65 1.87 11.64
C ASP A 201 9.04 3.06 12.40
N LEU A 202 9.63 3.34 13.56
CA LEU A 202 9.25 4.40 14.49
C LEU A 202 10.23 5.60 14.45
N LEU A 203 10.89 5.82 13.31
CA LEU A 203 11.62 7.07 13.09
C LEU A 203 10.62 8.24 12.99
N VAL A 204 11.02 9.40 13.47
CA VAL A 204 10.22 10.63 13.27
C VAL A 204 10.51 11.24 11.91
N GLU A 205 11.78 11.21 11.52
CA GLU A 205 12.28 11.70 10.24
C GLU A 205 13.59 10.99 9.86
N ARG A 206 13.98 11.13 8.60
CA ARG A 206 15.32 10.76 8.15
C ARG A 206 15.86 11.80 7.17
N LEU A 207 16.96 12.46 7.56
CA LEU A 207 17.62 13.48 6.74
C LEU A 207 16.68 14.60 6.29
N GLY A 208 15.79 15.05 7.16
CA GLY A 208 14.81 16.10 6.88
C GLY A 208 13.56 15.64 6.13
N ILE A 209 13.44 14.34 5.85
CA ILE A 209 12.25 13.73 5.26
C ILE A 209 11.51 12.96 6.36
N ASP A 210 10.35 13.43 6.74
CA ASP A 210 9.55 12.82 7.80
C ASP A 210 8.87 11.52 7.33
N LEU A 211 8.49 11.38 6.06
CA LEU A 211 7.81 10.20 5.55
C LEU A 211 8.75 9.34 4.70
N CYS A 212 9.13 8.18 5.23
CA CYS A 212 9.97 7.19 4.57
C CYS A 212 9.63 5.76 5.03
N PHE A 213 10.35 4.77 4.49
CA PHE A 213 10.16 3.35 4.85
C PHE A 213 10.27 3.07 6.36
N GLY A 214 11.08 3.82 7.09
CA GLY A 214 11.33 3.60 8.51
C GLY A 214 10.53 4.52 9.45
N SER A 215 9.61 5.35 8.95
CA SER A 215 8.84 6.29 9.77
C SER A 215 7.32 6.13 9.63
N TRP A 216 6.85 5.26 8.76
CA TRP A 216 5.42 5.15 8.47
C TRP A 216 4.58 4.82 9.72
N CYS A 217 5.10 4.01 10.63
CA CYS A 217 4.42 3.67 11.88
C CYS A 217 4.15 4.90 12.75
N THR A 218 5.13 5.81 12.87
CA THR A 218 4.97 7.03 13.67
C THR A 218 3.82 7.90 13.17
N HIS A 219 3.64 7.96 11.85
CA HIS A 219 2.64 8.82 11.21
C HIS A 219 1.21 8.26 11.20
N ILE A 220 0.98 7.07 11.74
CA ILE A 220 -0.38 6.46 11.82
C ILE A 220 -0.83 6.24 13.28
N LEU A 221 0.00 6.58 14.26
CA LEU A 221 -0.34 6.33 15.67
C LEU A 221 -1.59 7.09 16.11
N ASP A 222 -1.78 8.31 15.64
CA ASP A 222 -2.94 9.15 15.98
C ASP A 222 -4.24 8.67 15.30
N ASP A 223 -4.16 7.83 14.26
CA ASP A 223 -5.32 7.23 13.60
C ASP A 223 -5.78 5.92 14.30
N LEU A 224 -4.99 5.41 15.26
CA LEU A 224 -5.35 4.27 16.09
C LEU A 224 -6.21 4.67 17.30
N PRO A 225 -7.05 3.77 17.85
CA PRO A 225 -7.78 4.03 19.10
C PRO A 225 -6.86 4.38 20.28
N ALA A 226 -5.68 3.77 20.32
CA ALA A 226 -4.56 4.08 21.21
C ALA A 226 -3.28 3.48 20.63
N PRO A 227 -2.08 4.05 20.92
CA PRO A 227 -0.82 3.55 20.36
C PRO A 227 -0.52 2.07 20.63
N GLU A 228 -0.99 1.52 21.75
CA GLU A 228 -0.83 0.10 22.08
C GLU A 228 -1.54 -0.86 21.10
N HIS A 229 -2.43 -0.35 20.23
CA HIS A 229 -3.03 -1.12 19.16
C HIS A 229 -2.10 -1.29 17.94
N LEU A 230 -0.89 -0.70 17.95
CA LEU A 230 0.21 -1.10 17.08
C LEU A 230 1.03 -2.17 17.79
N ILE A 231 0.89 -3.41 17.35
CA ILE A 231 1.58 -4.58 17.89
C ILE A 231 2.65 -5.04 16.89
N GLN A 232 3.90 -4.89 17.25
CA GLN A 232 5.03 -5.21 16.39
C GLN A 232 5.62 -6.57 16.77
N VAL A 233 5.85 -7.45 15.80
CA VAL A 233 6.31 -8.82 15.99
C VAL A 233 7.56 -9.09 15.16
N GLY A 234 8.61 -9.61 15.80
CA GLY A 234 9.82 -10.02 15.09
C GLY A 234 10.95 -8.98 15.08
N ILE A 235 10.82 -7.90 15.85
CA ILE A 235 11.84 -6.85 15.92
C ILE A 235 13.19 -7.44 16.37
N ARG A 236 14.25 -7.13 15.61
CA ARG A 236 15.60 -7.66 15.85
C ARG A 236 16.73 -6.77 15.34
N SER A 237 16.42 -5.71 14.61
CA SER A 237 17.38 -4.76 14.05
C SER A 237 17.04 -3.34 14.49
N THR A 238 17.61 -2.93 15.62
CA THR A 238 17.37 -1.61 16.22
C THR A 238 18.54 -1.23 17.13
N ALA A 239 18.82 0.09 17.21
CA ALA A 239 19.88 0.63 18.06
C ALA A 239 19.41 0.91 19.50
N LYS A 240 18.11 0.81 19.80
CA LYS A 240 17.55 1.10 21.12
C LYS A 240 16.88 -0.14 21.69
N PRO A 241 16.82 -0.28 23.03
CA PRO A 241 16.13 -1.40 23.68
C PRO A 241 14.61 -1.31 23.50
N LYS A 242 13.91 -2.42 23.65
CA LYS A 242 12.45 -2.54 23.59
C LYS A 242 11.73 -1.48 24.44
N GLN A 243 12.16 -1.34 25.70
CA GLN A 243 11.57 -0.38 26.64
C GLN A 243 11.58 1.06 26.09
N HIS A 244 12.61 1.46 25.36
CA HIS A 244 12.66 2.80 24.76
C HIS A 244 11.50 3.00 23.79
N TRP A 245 11.24 2.04 22.90
CA TRP A 245 10.19 2.15 21.90
C TRP A 245 8.80 2.13 22.53
N GLU A 246 8.55 1.19 23.43
CA GLU A 246 7.28 1.07 24.12
C GLU A 246 6.98 2.29 25.01
N SER A 247 7.97 2.83 25.71
CA SER A 247 7.75 4.01 26.58
C SER A 247 7.65 5.32 25.80
N THR A 248 8.33 5.44 24.65
CA THR A 248 8.31 6.68 23.86
C THR A 248 7.07 6.78 22.98
N PHE A 249 6.65 5.67 22.37
CA PHE A 249 5.58 5.65 21.36
C PHE A 249 4.30 4.97 21.85
N GLY A 250 4.31 4.30 23.01
CA GLY A 250 3.15 3.60 23.56
C GLY A 250 2.80 2.27 22.87
N VAL A 251 3.58 1.86 21.87
CA VAL A 251 3.35 0.64 21.08
C VAL A 251 3.63 -0.63 21.89
N LYS A 252 3.19 -1.78 21.40
CA LYS A 252 3.50 -3.11 21.95
C LYS A 252 4.43 -3.88 21.04
N GLN A 253 5.44 -4.53 21.60
CA GLN A 253 6.44 -5.26 20.82
C GLN A 253 6.64 -6.68 21.34
N HIS A 254 6.75 -7.62 20.41
CA HIS A 254 7.21 -9.01 20.63
C HIS A 254 8.46 -9.22 19.78
N TRP A 255 9.63 -9.10 20.42
CA TRP A 255 10.90 -9.20 19.71
C TRP A 255 11.18 -10.62 19.24
N ALA A 256 11.94 -10.78 18.15
CA ALA A 256 12.28 -12.09 17.59
C ALA A 256 12.90 -13.05 18.61
N LYS A 257 13.70 -12.52 19.55
CA LYS A 257 14.26 -13.30 20.65
C LYS A 257 13.16 -13.84 21.58
N GLU A 258 12.20 -13.00 21.95
CA GLU A 258 11.06 -13.38 22.80
C GLU A 258 10.17 -14.43 22.11
N VAL A 259 9.91 -14.24 20.80
CA VAL A 259 9.14 -15.21 20.00
C VAL A 259 9.83 -16.58 20.01
N LYS A 260 11.17 -16.60 19.89
CA LYS A 260 11.94 -17.83 19.93
C LYS A 260 11.93 -18.51 21.32
N GLU A 261 11.99 -17.71 22.39
CA GLU A 261 12.05 -18.21 23.78
C GLU A 261 10.67 -18.69 24.29
N LEU A 262 9.62 -17.96 24.00
CA LEU A 262 8.25 -18.25 24.46
C LEU A 262 7.51 -19.26 23.57
N GLY A 263 7.89 -19.34 22.31
CA GLY A 263 7.16 -20.06 21.27
C GLY A 263 6.02 -19.23 20.65
N VAL A 264 5.66 -19.59 19.42
CA VAL A 264 4.68 -18.86 18.60
C VAL A 264 3.29 -18.84 19.26
N ASP A 265 2.84 -19.98 19.78
CA ASP A 265 1.50 -20.10 20.39
C ASP A 265 1.33 -19.15 21.58
N LYS A 266 2.35 -19.05 22.43
CA LYS A 266 2.31 -18.15 23.60
C LYS A 266 2.31 -16.69 23.19
N VAL A 267 3.04 -16.33 22.13
CA VAL A 267 3.04 -14.96 21.59
C VAL A 267 1.67 -14.62 20.99
N ILE A 268 1.06 -15.54 20.26
CA ILE A 268 -0.30 -15.37 19.73
C ILE A 268 -1.31 -15.14 20.88
N GLU A 269 -1.28 -15.95 21.94
CA GLU A 269 -2.12 -15.74 23.12
C GLU A 269 -1.95 -14.33 23.70
N ASN A 270 -0.69 -13.89 23.87
CA ASN A 270 -0.39 -12.56 24.40
C ASN A 270 -0.94 -11.45 23.48
N ILE A 271 -0.83 -11.58 22.16
CA ILE A 271 -1.38 -10.63 21.18
C ILE A 271 -2.90 -10.59 21.29
N LEU A 272 -3.57 -11.75 21.36
CA LEU A 272 -5.04 -11.82 21.46
C LEU A 272 -5.58 -11.16 22.74
N ILE A 273 -4.82 -11.19 23.84
CA ILE A 273 -5.19 -10.48 25.08
C ILE A 273 -5.07 -8.95 24.92
N GLN A 274 -4.18 -8.48 24.05
CA GLN A 274 -3.94 -7.05 23.79
C GLN A 274 -4.97 -6.43 22.83
N LEU A 275 -5.64 -7.25 22.02
CA LEU A 275 -6.67 -6.82 21.05
C LEU A 275 -8.07 -6.69 21.70
#